data_f417de337b85fbafe9056b8867f2f112
#
_entry.id   f417de337b85fbafe9056b8867f2f112
#
_cell.length_a   1.000
_cell.length_b   1.000
_cell.length_c   1.000
_cell.angle_alpha   90.00
_cell.angle_beta   90.00
_cell.angle_gamma   90.00
#
_symmetry.space_group_name_H-M   'P 1'
#
loop_
_entity.id
_entity.type
_entity.pdbx_description
1 polymer ?
#
loop_
_entity_poly.entity_id
_entity_poly.type
_entity_poly.pdbx_seq_one_letter_code
_entity_poly.pdbx_strand_id
1 'polypeptide(L)'
;MRFSLFVHMERVSDQQTQKQLYDEMIELCQIADRGGMHAVWTGEHHAMNFTIAPNPFLNLVDLANKTKNVRLGTGTVVAPFWHPIKLAGEAAMTDIITNGRLDIGIARGAYSFEYERMVPGMDAWSAGQRLREMIPAIKNLWKGDYEHNGEFWQFPKTTSAPQPLQQPHPPIWVAARDPNSHEFAVQNGCNVQVTPLHLGDEEVEKLMGHFNAACEKFSDVPRPEIMLLRHTYVADSEEDAQLAADEINTFYNYFGAWFKNEREIKQGLIAPLSPEEIAAHPFYTPEAMRKNNVIGQAQEVIDRLKAYEAMGYNEYSFWIDTGMSFERKKASLERMINEVMPVFA
;
A
#
# COMPACT_ATOMS: atom_id res chain seq x y z
N MET A 1 3.49 -18.29 4.85
CA MET A 1 3.31 -16.87 4.35
C MET A 1 2.58 -16.06 5.43
N ARG A 2 2.99 -14.81 5.72
CA ARG A 2 2.28 -13.93 6.67
C ARG A 2 1.14 -13.20 5.97
N PHE A 3 0.14 -12.77 6.75
CA PHE A 3 -1.02 -12.04 6.24
C PHE A 3 -1.12 -10.67 6.89
N SER A 4 -1.42 -9.66 6.07
CA SER A 4 -1.70 -8.31 6.54
C SER A 4 -2.96 -7.74 5.89
N LEU A 5 -3.50 -6.70 6.49
CA LEU A 5 -4.65 -5.96 5.97
C LEU A 5 -4.18 -4.62 5.41
N PHE A 6 -4.64 -4.26 4.22
CA PHE A 6 -4.47 -2.94 3.65
C PHE A 6 -5.81 -2.21 3.58
N VAL A 7 -5.90 -1.07 4.27
CA VAL A 7 -7.10 -0.22 4.28
C VAL A 7 -6.73 1.15 3.73
N HIS A 8 -7.30 1.47 2.57
CA HIS A 8 -6.97 2.69 1.83
C HIS A 8 -7.95 3.84 2.08
N MET A 9 -9.10 3.57 2.68
CA MET A 9 -10.19 4.54 2.98
C MET A 9 -10.71 5.21 1.71
N GLU A 10 -11.13 4.41 0.75
CA GLU A 10 -11.61 4.87 -0.55
C GLU A 10 -13.03 5.39 -0.48
N ARG A 11 -13.25 6.57 -1.05
CA ARG A 11 -14.54 7.23 -1.10
C ARG A 11 -14.83 7.73 -2.51
N VAL A 12 -15.82 7.13 -3.15
CA VAL A 12 -16.20 7.43 -4.55
C VAL A 12 -17.42 8.36 -4.65
N SER A 13 -18.15 8.56 -3.56
CA SER A 13 -19.33 9.44 -3.51
C SER A 13 -19.44 10.15 -2.17
N ASP A 14 -20.35 11.11 -2.03
CA ASP A 14 -20.65 11.83 -0.79
C ASP A 14 -21.69 11.13 0.10
N GLN A 15 -22.24 9.99 -0.33
CA GLN A 15 -23.22 9.21 0.45
C GLN A 15 -22.62 8.67 1.75
N GLN A 16 -21.35 8.28 1.74
CA GLN A 16 -20.62 7.88 2.92
C GLN A 16 -19.85 9.06 3.50
N THR A 17 -19.99 9.34 4.79
CA THR A 17 -19.23 10.40 5.43
C THR A 17 -17.78 9.98 5.65
N GLN A 18 -16.87 10.96 5.65
CA GLN A 18 -15.45 10.72 5.96
C GLN A 18 -15.28 10.12 7.36
N LYS A 19 -16.08 10.56 8.33
CA LYS A 19 -16.04 10.02 9.70
C LYS A 19 -16.39 8.53 9.75
N GLN A 20 -17.40 8.09 8.99
CA GLN A 20 -17.74 6.67 8.89
C GLN A 20 -16.58 5.85 8.33
N LEU A 21 -15.87 6.33 7.30
CA LEU A 21 -14.71 5.64 6.75
C LEU A 21 -13.58 5.46 7.78
N TYR A 22 -13.30 6.48 8.60
CA TYR A 22 -12.32 6.35 9.68
C TYR A 22 -12.76 5.36 10.74
N ASP A 23 -14.05 5.33 11.11
CA ASP A 23 -14.58 4.37 12.08
C ASP A 23 -14.51 2.94 11.54
N GLU A 24 -14.87 2.75 10.27
CA GLU A 24 -14.77 1.46 9.57
C GLU A 24 -13.31 0.97 9.50
N MET A 25 -12.37 1.85 9.13
CA MET A 25 -10.93 1.51 9.14
C MET A 25 -10.49 1.01 10.52
N ILE A 26 -10.87 1.71 11.58
CA ILE A 26 -10.50 1.32 12.95
C ILE A 26 -11.06 -0.07 13.27
N GLU A 27 -12.35 -0.32 12.98
CA GLU A 27 -12.97 -1.61 13.27
C GLU A 27 -12.33 -2.75 12.48
N LEU A 28 -12.07 -2.56 11.18
CA LEU A 28 -11.38 -3.56 10.35
C LEU A 28 -9.97 -3.87 10.88
N CYS A 29 -9.20 -2.84 11.26
CA CYS A 29 -7.87 -3.05 11.85
C CYS A 29 -7.92 -3.76 13.21
N GLN A 30 -8.96 -3.51 14.03
CA GLN A 30 -9.16 -4.23 15.27
C GLN A 30 -9.57 -5.69 15.06
N ILE A 31 -10.33 -6.00 14.01
CA ILE A 31 -10.65 -7.37 13.60
C ILE A 31 -9.35 -8.08 13.17
N ALA A 32 -8.54 -7.44 12.33
CA ALA A 32 -7.24 -7.97 11.90
C ALA A 32 -6.30 -8.26 13.09
N ASP A 33 -6.22 -7.34 14.07
CA ASP A 33 -5.41 -7.51 15.29
C ASP A 33 -5.85 -8.72 16.13
N ARG A 34 -7.17 -8.84 16.38
CA ARG A 34 -7.73 -9.98 17.11
C ARG A 34 -7.66 -11.29 16.34
N GLY A 35 -7.71 -11.21 15.01
CA GLY A 35 -7.62 -12.35 14.10
C GLY A 35 -6.21 -12.87 13.85
N GLY A 36 -5.19 -12.25 14.45
CA GLY A 36 -3.80 -12.71 14.34
C GLY A 36 -3.12 -12.34 13.02
N MET A 37 -3.60 -11.33 12.30
CA MET A 37 -2.86 -10.78 11.17
C MET A 37 -1.54 -10.17 11.62
N HIS A 38 -0.54 -10.20 10.76
CA HIS A 38 0.82 -9.71 11.04
C HIS A 38 0.88 -8.19 11.09
N ALA A 39 0.25 -7.50 10.13
CA ALA A 39 0.31 -6.06 10.00
C ALA A 39 -1.00 -5.45 9.47
N VAL A 40 -1.16 -4.15 9.65
CA VAL A 40 -2.14 -3.32 8.96
C VAL A 40 -1.41 -2.18 8.25
N TRP A 41 -1.85 -1.83 7.04
CA TRP A 41 -1.22 -0.82 6.19
C TRP A 41 -2.21 0.26 5.80
N THR A 42 -1.80 1.53 5.84
CA THR A 42 -2.60 2.67 5.38
C THR A 42 -1.78 3.57 4.46
N GLY A 43 -2.42 4.09 3.39
CA GLY A 43 -1.75 4.90 2.37
C GLY A 43 -1.67 6.39 2.69
N GLU A 44 -1.08 7.15 1.75
CA GLU A 44 -1.05 8.62 1.75
C GLU A 44 -1.55 9.13 0.40
N HIS A 45 -2.58 10.02 0.43
CA HIS A 45 -3.03 10.78 -0.73
C HIS A 45 -3.53 12.17 -0.31
N HIS A 46 -3.45 13.12 -1.24
CA HIS A 46 -3.73 14.53 -0.98
C HIS A 46 -4.82 15.07 -1.91
N ALA A 47 -5.73 15.88 -1.34
CA ALA A 47 -6.77 16.61 -2.06
C ALA A 47 -7.74 15.75 -2.90
N MET A 48 -7.82 14.44 -2.63
CA MET A 48 -8.70 13.50 -3.32
C MET A 48 -9.47 12.64 -2.32
N ASN A 49 -10.79 12.53 -2.50
CA ASN A 49 -11.62 11.65 -1.68
C ASN A 49 -11.44 10.16 -2.02
N PHE A 50 -10.75 9.85 -3.09
CA PHE A 50 -10.40 8.47 -3.45
C PHE A 50 -9.62 7.77 -2.33
N THR A 51 -8.80 8.54 -1.59
CA THR A 51 -8.19 8.09 -0.34
C THR A 51 -8.08 9.29 0.60
N ILE A 52 -8.77 9.22 1.73
CA ILE A 52 -8.84 10.36 2.67
C ILE A 52 -7.75 10.31 3.76
N ALA A 53 -6.51 10.07 3.36
CA ALA A 53 -5.37 9.87 4.26
C ALA A 53 -4.19 10.79 3.90
N PRO A 54 -4.22 12.09 4.26
CA PRO A 54 -3.13 13.02 3.94
C PRO A 54 -1.88 12.83 4.80
N ASN A 55 -1.95 12.10 5.90
CA ASN A 55 -0.80 11.74 6.73
C ASN A 55 -1.02 10.33 7.33
N PRO A 56 -0.35 9.29 6.82
CA PRO A 56 -0.54 7.93 7.29
C PRO A 56 -0.06 7.73 8.74
N PHE A 57 0.92 8.50 9.22
CA PHE A 57 1.40 8.38 10.60
C PHE A 57 0.33 8.74 11.63
N LEU A 58 -0.55 9.71 11.34
CA LEU A 58 -1.67 10.03 12.24
C LEU A 58 -2.63 8.84 12.37
N ASN A 59 -2.92 8.15 11.27
CA ASN A 59 -3.74 6.92 11.30
C ASN A 59 -3.05 5.84 12.14
N LEU A 60 -1.74 5.62 11.95
CA LEU A 60 -1.01 4.57 12.67
C LEU A 60 -0.92 4.88 14.18
N VAL A 61 -0.76 6.13 14.58
CA VAL A 61 -0.77 6.53 16.00
C VAL A 61 -2.14 6.28 16.63
N ASP A 62 -3.23 6.59 15.94
CA ASP A 62 -4.58 6.30 16.43
C ASP A 62 -4.82 4.78 16.52
N LEU A 63 -4.44 4.03 15.51
CA LEU A 63 -4.52 2.56 15.51
C LEU A 63 -3.65 1.91 16.60
N ALA A 64 -2.47 2.47 16.91
CA ALA A 64 -1.61 1.97 17.98
C ALA A 64 -2.30 1.94 19.34
N ASN A 65 -3.16 2.92 19.61
CA ASN A 65 -3.96 2.99 20.84
C ASN A 65 -5.17 2.04 20.85
N LYS A 66 -5.53 1.48 19.70
CA LYS A 66 -6.74 0.65 19.51
C LYS A 66 -6.42 -0.81 19.18
N THR A 67 -5.16 -1.12 18.91
CA THR A 67 -4.64 -2.47 18.60
C THR A 67 -3.48 -2.82 19.50
N LYS A 68 -3.13 -4.12 19.62
CA LYS A 68 -2.10 -4.58 20.54
C LYS A 68 -0.94 -5.31 19.86
N ASN A 69 -1.21 -6.11 18.83
CA ASN A 69 -0.28 -7.09 18.30
C ASN A 69 0.20 -6.76 16.89
N VAL A 70 -0.70 -6.30 16.02
CA VAL A 70 -0.37 -6.02 14.62
C VAL A 70 0.73 -4.97 14.50
N ARG A 71 1.63 -5.18 13.55
CA ARG A 71 2.53 -4.12 13.08
C ARG A 71 1.73 -3.07 12.32
N LEU A 72 2.25 -1.88 12.27
CA LEU A 72 1.56 -0.69 11.77
C LEU A 72 2.39 -0.09 10.62
N GLY A 73 1.91 -0.26 9.40
CA GLY A 73 2.67 0.09 8.21
C GLY A 73 2.10 1.25 7.40
N THR A 74 2.97 2.06 6.82
CA THR A 74 2.57 3.00 5.78
C THR A 74 2.56 2.29 4.42
N GLY A 75 1.48 2.38 3.69
CA GLY A 75 1.36 1.71 2.39
C GLY A 75 0.86 2.65 1.28
N THR A 76 1.57 3.74 0.97
CA THR A 76 2.92 4.16 1.35
C THR A 76 2.99 5.64 1.74
N VAL A 77 4.09 6.06 2.36
CA VAL A 77 4.48 7.49 2.35
C VAL A 77 4.87 7.88 0.92
N VAL A 78 4.42 9.03 0.46
CA VAL A 78 4.79 9.59 -0.86
C VAL A 78 6.01 10.49 -0.70
N ALA A 79 7.20 9.92 -0.87
CA ALA A 79 8.48 10.56 -0.58
C ALA A 79 8.63 12.00 -1.12
N PRO A 80 8.22 12.33 -2.37
CA PRO A 80 8.39 13.68 -2.91
C PRO A 80 7.63 14.79 -2.18
N PHE A 81 6.63 14.44 -1.38
CA PHE A 81 5.81 15.41 -0.62
C PHE A 81 6.38 15.71 0.76
N TRP A 82 7.51 15.07 1.12
CA TRP A 82 8.15 15.20 2.42
C TRP A 82 9.54 15.82 2.32
N HIS A 83 9.93 16.51 3.39
CA HIS A 83 11.31 16.87 3.62
C HIS A 83 12.00 15.76 4.43
N PRO A 84 13.25 15.33 4.13
CA PRO A 84 13.90 14.22 4.83
C PRO A 84 13.98 14.39 6.36
N ILE A 85 14.27 15.58 6.86
CA ILE A 85 14.30 15.86 8.31
C ILE A 85 12.91 15.63 8.93
N LYS A 86 11.86 16.11 8.25
CA LYS A 86 10.49 15.96 8.74
C LYS A 86 10.05 14.50 8.73
N LEU A 87 10.31 13.79 7.64
CA LEU A 87 9.96 12.37 7.52
C LEU A 87 10.70 11.52 8.56
N ALA A 88 12.02 11.73 8.73
CA ALA A 88 12.81 11.01 9.72
C ALA A 88 12.29 11.25 11.16
N GLY A 89 11.99 12.50 11.50
CA GLY A 89 11.47 12.86 12.83
C GLY A 89 10.08 12.31 13.12
N GLU A 90 9.14 12.43 12.17
CA GLU A 90 7.76 11.92 12.35
C GLU A 90 7.71 10.40 12.37
N ALA A 91 8.50 9.73 11.53
CA ALA A 91 8.62 8.28 11.55
C ALA A 91 9.21 7.77 12.86
N ALA A 92 10.28 8.40 13.36
CA ALA A 92 10.88 8.04 14.65
C ALA A 92 9.91 8.28 15.83
N MET A 93 9.18 9.40 15.81
CA MET A 93 8.16 9.68 16.83
C MET A 93 7.03 8.65 16.79
N THR A 94 6.58 8.29 15.59
CA THR A 94 5.55 7.25 15.40
C THR A 94 6.05 5.89 15.88
N ASP A 95 7.29 5.53 15.60
CA ASP A 95 7.90 4.29 16.08
C ASP A 95 7.92 4.19 17.60
N ILE A 96 8.27 5.28 18.28
CA ILE A 96 8.21 5.36 19.75
C ILE A 96 6.78 5.20 20.27
N ILE A 97 5.81 5.94 19.71
CA ILE A 97 4.41 5.90 20.15
C ILE A 97 3.78 4.53 19.91
N THR A 98 4.13 3.88 18.80
CA THR A 98 3.65 2.53 18.46
C THR A 98 4.40 1.42 19.19
N ASN A 99 5.36 1.77 20.06
CA ASN A 99 6.21 0.84 20.81
C ASN A 99 6.97 -0.14 19.90
N GLY A 100 7.58 0.38 18.82
CA GLY A 100 8.41 -0.41 17.90
C GLY A 100 7.60 -1.28 16.93
N ARG A 101 6.31 -0.99 16.71
CA ARG A 101 5.46 -1.70 15.75
C ARG A 101 5.43 -1.06 14.36
N LEU A 102 6.16 0.04 14.13
CA LEU A 102 6.15 0.75 12.86
C LEU A 102 6.91 -0.02 11.77
N ASP A 103 6.30 -0.08 10.57
CA ASP A 103 6.94 -0.39 9.28
C ASP A 103 6.74 0.80 8.33
N ILE A 104 7.79 1.19 7.59
CA ILE A 104 7.75 2.37 6.72
C ILE A 104 7.71 1.91 5.26
N GLY A 105 6.52 1.88 4.68
CA GLY A 105 6.40 1.76 3.23
C GLY A 105 6.54 3.13 2.58
N ILE A 106 7.32 3.22 1.51
CA ILE A 106 7.65 4.47 0.83
C ILE A 106 7.61 4.31 -0.69
N ALA A 107 7.05 5.31 -1.38
CA ALA A 107 6.90 5.33 -2.83
C ALA A 107 7.21 6.70 -3.42
N ARG A 108 7.30 6.75 -4.75
CA ARG A 108 7.40 8.01 -5.51
C ARG A 108 6.05 8.72 -5.69
N GLY A 109 4.93 8.04 -5.41
CA GLY A 109 3.61 8.48 -5.79
C GLY A 109 3.19 8.01 -7.19
N ALA A 110 1.91 8.15 -7.51
CA ALA A 110 1.33 7.60 -8.73
C ALA A 110 0.54 8.61 -9.58
N TYR A 111 -0.08 9.62 -8.96
CA TYR A 111 -1.05 10.49 -9.64
C TYR A 111 -0.44 11.84 -10.01
N SER A 112 -0.51 12.20 -11.31
CA SER A 112 -0.14 13.54 -11.81
C SER A 112 -0.96 14.63 -11.14
N PHE A 113 -2.22 14.35 -10.78
CA PHE A 113 -3.08 15.22 -10.01
C PHE A 113 -2.43 15.74 -8.72
N GLU A 114 -1.79 14.84 -7.96
CA GLU A 114 -1.13 15.20 -6.70
C GLU A 114 0.18 15.95 -6.97
N TYR A 115 0.95 15.51 -7.97
CA TYR A 115 2.20 16.18 -8.35
C TYR A 115 2.00 17.64 -8.69
N GLU A 116 1.00 17.95 -9.52
CA GLU A 116 0.67 19.31 -9.93
C GLU A 116 0.36 20.24 -8.75
N ARG A 117 -0.20 19.69 -7.67
CA ARG A 117 -0.66 20.45 -6.50
C ARG A 117 0.37 20.50 -5.39
N MET A 118 1.09 19.44 -5.16
CA MET A 118 2.05 19.33 -4.05
C MET A 118 3.45 19.84 -4.44
N VAL A 119 3.89 19.57 -5.67
CA VAL A 119 5.20 19.95 -6.19
C VAL A 119 5.05 20.35 -7.68
N PRO A 120 4.59 21.57 -7.97
CA PRO A 120 4.35 22.01 -9.35
C PRO A 120 5.58 21.79 -10.26
N GLY A 121 5.34 21.23 -11.44
CA GLY A 121 6.38 20.89 -12.41
C GLY A 121 7.07 19.54 -12.20
N MET A 122 6.71 18.79 -11.17
CA MET A 122 7.24 17.45 -10.96
C MET A 122 6.54 16.44 -11.89
N ASP A 123 7.33 15.56 -12.47
CA ASP A 123 6.86 14.39 -13.20
C ASP A 123 7.23 13.07 -12.48
N ALA A 124 6.77 11.95 -13.04
CA ALA A 124 7.04 10.64 -12.46
C ALA A 124 8.52 10.26 -12.41
N TRP A 125 9.35 10.80 -13.32
CA TRP A 125 10.81 10.59 -13.32
C TRP A 125 11.45 11.33 -12.14
N SER A 126 11.20 12.64 -12.03
CA SER A 126 11.70 13.47 -10.92
C SER A 126 11.23 12.96 -9.56
N ALA A 127 9.98 12.49 -9.47
CA ALA A 127 9.46 11.86 -8.27
C ALA A 127 10.25 10.59 -7.88
N GLY A 128 10.65 9.79 -8.87
CA GLY A 128 11.50 8.62 -8.67
C GLY A 128 12.91 8.97 -8.17
N GLN A 129 13.52 10.05 -8.71
CA GLN A 129 14.83 10.52 -8.24
C GLN A 129 14.75 11.05 -6.79
N ARG A 130 13.68 11.76 -6.43
CA ARG A 130 13.44 12.21 -5.05
C ARG A 130 13.32 11.02 -4.08
N LEU A 131 12.61 9.95 -4.45
CA LEU A 131 12.57 8.73 -3.63
C LEU A 131 13.96 8.13 -3.41
N ARG A 132 14.79 8.10 -4.46
CA ARG A 132 16.15 7.58 -4.40
C ARG A 132 17.08 8.41 -3.51
N GLU A 133 16.89 9.72 -3.44
CA GLU A 133 17.61 10.59 -2.53
C GLU A 133 17.08 10.51 -1.09
N MET A 134 15.75 10.37 -0.92
CA MET A 134 15.08 10.33 0.38
C MET A 134 15.55 9.17 1.27
N ILE A 135 15.59 7.95 0.74
CA ILE A 135 15.85 6.75 1.57
C ILE A 135 17.23 6.78 2.21
N PRO A 136 18.35 7.05 1.50
CA PRO A 136 19.65 7.21 2.14
C PRO A 136 19.68 8.38 3.13
N ALA A 137 19.01 9.49 2.82
CA ALA A 137 19.00 10.67 3.70
C ALA A 137 18.35 10.37 5.05
N ILE A 138 17.15 9.74 5.08
CA ILE A 138 16.49 9.40 6.35
C ILE A 138 17.29 8.36 7.14
N LYS A 139 17.87 7.36 6.48
CA LYS A 139 18.74 6.37 7.13
C LYS A 139 19.96 7.01 7.81
N ASN A 140 20.57 8.00 7.17
CA ASN A 140 21.72 8.70 7.73
C ASN A 140 21.31 9.62 8.90
N LEU A 141 20.15 10.28 8.83
CA LEU A 141 19.60 11.07 9.94
C LEU A 141 19.34 10.22 11.19
N TRP A 142 18.98 8.94 11.04
CA TRP A 142 18.81 8.01 12.16
C TRP A 142 20.11 7.41 12.68
N LYS A 143 21.22 7.51 11.92
CA LYS A 143 22.55 7.09 12.42
C LYS A 143 23.22 8.14 13.31
N GLY A 144 22.84 9.41 13.18
CA GLY A 144 23.41 10.52 13.93
C GLY A 144 23.52 11.80 13.13
N ASP A 145 24.47 12.62 13.51
CA ASP A 145 24.72 13.90 12.84
C ASP A 145 25.09 13.71 11.36
N TYR A 146 24.33 14.33 10.49
CA TYR A 146 24.43 14.20 9.04
C TYR A 146 24.23 15.54 8.33
N GLU A 147 25.08 15.85 7.37
CA GLU A 147 24.92 16.95 6.43
C GLU A 147 24.51 16.38 5.08
N HIS A 148 23.49 16.96 4.46
CA HIS A 148 23.00 16.54 3.16
C HIS A 148 23.17 17.61 2.12
N ASN A 149 23.81 17.25 1.00
CA ASN A 149 24.02 18.13 -0.15
C ASN A 149 23.57 17.36 -1.43
N GLY A 150 22.29 17.09 -1.50
CA GLY A 150 21.65 16.36 -2.61
C GLY A 150 21.17 17.28 -3.71
N GLU A 151 20.56 16.70 -4.73
CA GLU A 151 19.94 17.41 -5.84
C GLU A 151 18.65 18.12 -5.42
N PHE A 152 17.82 17.43 -4.61
CA PHE A 152 16.48 17.89 -4.25
C PHE A 152 16.41 18.50 -2.85
N TRP A 153 17.27 18.04 -1.94
CA TRP A 153 17.33 18.59 -0.58
C TRP A 153 18.76 18.93 -0.20
N GLN A 154 18.90 20.04 0.48
CA GLN A 154 20.17 20.48 1.04
C GLN A 154 19.91 21.02 2.44
N PHE A 155 20.65 20.53 3.42
CA PHE A 155 20.57 21.01 4.79
C PHE A 155 21.89 20.82 5.53
N PRO A 156 22.22 21.75 6.45
CA PRO A 156 23.43 21.68 7.25
C PRO A 156 23.39 20.48 8.20
N LYS A 157 24.50 20.22 8.85
CA LYS A 157 24.66 19.14 9.83
C LYS A 157 23.52 19.15 10.84
N THR A 158 22.76 18.05 10.88
CA THR A 158 21.62 17.85 11.76
C THR A 158 21.42 16.36 12.04
N THR A 159 20.52 16.02 12.97
CA THR A 159 20.15 14.65 13.29
C THR A 159 18.64 14.53 13.37
N SER A 160 18.11 13.31 13.32
CA SER A 160 16.71 13.07 13.69
C SER A 160 16.53 13.24 15.20
N ALA A 161 15.55 14.03 15.58
CA ALA A 161 15.13 14.17 16.97
C ALA A 161 13.59 14.13 17.03
N PRO A 162 13.00 13.01 17.54
CA PRO A 162 13.65 11.88 18.22
C PRO A 162 14.40 10.92 17.29
N GLN A 163 15.12 9.96 17.87
CA GLN A 163 15.63 8.78 17.19
C GLN A 163 14.60 7.65 17.28
N PRO A 164 14.54 6.71 16.32
CA PRO A 164 13.61 5.60 16.38
C PRO A 164 13.91 4.63 17.51
N LEU A 165 12.87 3.98 18.03
CA LEU A 165 12.99 2.92 19.04
C LEU A 165 13.60 1.64 18.45
N GLN A 166 13.17 1.26 17.25
CA GLN A 166 13.70 0.11 16.52
C GLN A 166 15.11 0.40 16.02
N GLN A 167 16.03 -0.59 16.14
CA GLN A 167 17.44 -0.44 15.73
C GLN A 167 17.77 -1.40 14.58
N PRO A 168 18.50 -0.96 13.55
CA PRO A 168 19.08 0.39 13.38
C PRO A 168 18.05 1.45 12.98
N HIS A 169 16.85 1.07 12.56
CA HIS A 169 15.69 1.86 12.21
C HIS A 169 14.47 0.95 11.97
N PRO A 170 13.23 1.46 11.91
CA PRO A 170 12.08 0.67 11.49
C PRO A 170 12.30 0.03 10.12
N PRO A 171 11.76 -1.17 9.85
CA PRO A 171 11.82 -1.78 8.51
C PRO A 171 11.31 -0.82 7.45
N ILE A 172 12.06 -0.69 6.35
CA ILE A 172 11.68 0.15 5.20
C ILE A 172 11.24 -0.77 4.06
N TRP A 173 10.08 -0.46 3.50
CA TRP A 173 9.47 -1.16 2.37
C TRP A 173 9.35 -0.21 1.18
N VAL A 174 9.88 -0.58 0.03
CA VAL A 174 9.80 0.24 -1.19
C VAL A 174 8.72 -0.32 -2.10
N ALA A 175 7.78 0.52 -2.52
CA ALA A 175 6.84 0.15 -3.57
C ALA A 175 7.58 0.07 -4.91
N ALA A 176 7.68 -1.13 -5.47
CA ALA A 176 8.44 -1.42 -6.68
C ALA A 176 7.56 -2.10 -7.74
N ARG A 177 7.78 -1.73 -9.01
CA ARG A 177 7.07 -2.36 -10.13
C ARG A 177 7.99 -2.70 -11.30
N ASP A 178 8.92 -1.85 -11.64
CA ASP A 178 9.91 -2.05 -12.71
C ASP A 178 11.23 -2.61 -12.15
N PRO A 179 12.10 -3.20 -13.00
CA PRO A 179 13.38 -3.77 -12.55
C PRO A 179 14.25 -2.79 -11.76
N ASN A 180 14.32 -1.51 -12.18
CA ASN A 180 15.19 -0.51 -11.52
C ASN A 180 14.70 -0.18 -10.10
N SER A 181 13.40 -0.22 -9.85
CA SER A 181 12.83 0.01 -8.51
C SER A 181 13.10 -1.18 -7.58
N HIS A 182 13.05 -2.42 -8.08
CA HIS A 182 13.46 -3.61 -7.32
C HIS A 182 14.95 -3.60 -7.01
N GLU A 183 15.80 -3.30 -7.99
CA GLU A 183 17.24 -3.16 -7.78
C GLU A 183 17.58 -2.11 -6.73
N PHE A 184 16.94 -0.94 -6.81
CA PHE A 184 17.15 0.11 -5.82
C PHE A 184 16.75 -0.33 -4.40
N ALA A 185 15.60 -0.99 -4.25
CA ALA A 185 15.15 -1.48 -2.96
C ALA A 185 16.14 -2.49 -2.35
N VAL A 186 16.51 -3.52 -3.12
CA VAL A 186 17.42 -4.57 -2.68
C VAL A 186 18.80 -4.00 -2.36
N GLN A 187 19.38 -3.18 -3.24
CA GLN A 187 20.68 -2.54 -3.04
C GLN A 187 20.74 -1.73 -1.74
N ASN A 188 19.63 -1.12 -1.33
CA ASN A 188 19.55 -0.35 -0.10
C ASN A 188 19.11 -1.19 1.12
N GLY A 189 19.00 -2.52 1.00
CA GLY A 189 18.55 -3.39 2.10
C GLY A 189 17.12 -3.05 2.56
N CYS A 190 16.25 -2.66 1.63
CA CYS A 190 14.84 -2.39 1.87
C CYS A 190 13.99 -3.58 1.43
N ASN A 191 12.93 -3.87 2.15
CA ASN A 191 11.90 -4.80 1.73
C ASN A 191 11.11 -4.24 0.53
N VAL A 192 10.37 -5.08 -0.15
CA VAL A 192 9.66 -4.72 -1.38
C VAL A 192 8.17 -4.91 -1.23
N GLN A 193 7.39 -3.90 -1.61
CA GLN A 193 5.92 -3.97 -1.76
C GLN A 193 5.57 -3.96 -3.25
N VAL A 194 4.81 -4.95 -3.71
CA VAL A 194 4.35 -5.02 -5.10
C VAL A 194 2.84 -5.15 -5.17
N THR A 195 2.26 -4.55 -6.22
CA THR A 195 0.86 -4.74 -6.58
C THR A 195 0.71 -4.86 -8.09
N PRO A 196 0.09 -5.93 -8.59
CA PRO A 196 -0.26 -6.07 -10.01
C PRO A 196 -1.49 -5.24 -10.39
N LEU A 197 -2.18 -4.60 -9.42
CA LEU A 197 -3.45 -3.90 -9.61
C LEU A 197 -4.51 -4.83 -10.23
N HIS A 198 -5.12 -4.42 -11.36
CA HIS A 198 -6.12 -5.19 -12.11
C HIS A 198 -5.52 -6.32 -12.98
N LEU A 199 -4.20 -6.46 -13.02
CA LEU A 199 -3.54 -7.50 -13.84
C LEU A 199 -3.53 -8.85 -13.10
N GLY A 200 -3.47 -9.94 -13.86
CA GLY A 200 -3.54 -11.31 -13.36
C GLY A 200 -2.21 -11.86 -12.82
N ASP A 201 -2.17 -13.19 -12.70
CA ASP A 201 -1.06 -13.90 -12.07
C ASP A 201 0.23 -13.84 -12.90
N GLU A 202 0.15 -13.64 -14.21
CA GLU A 202 1.33 -13.40 -15.05
C GLU A 202 2.12 -12.15 -14.59
N GLU A 203 1.43 -11.09 -14.17
CA GLU A 203 2.12 -9.92 -13.60
C GLU A 203 2.67 -10.22 -12.20
N VAL A 204 2.01 -11.07 -11.41
CA VAL A 204 2.53 -11.52 -10.10
C VAL A 204 3.85 -12.28 -10.28
N GLU A 205 3.91 -13.23 -11.23
CA GLU A 205 5.14 -13.97 -11.56
C GLU A 205 6.25 -13.03 -12.04
N LYS A 206 5.92 -12.08 -12.90
CA LYS A 206 6.87 -11.10 -13.44
C LYS A 206 7.45 -10.21 -12.33
N LEU A 207 6.63 -9.72 -11.40
CA LEU A 207 7.08 -8.92 -10.25
C LEU A 207 8.03 -9.71 -9.35
N MET A 208 7.74 -10.99 -9.08
CA MET A 208 8.65 -11.89 -8.37
C MET A 208 9.96 -12.11 -9.16
N GLY A 209 9.87 -12.25 -10.49
CA GLY A 209 11.04 -12.36 -11.37
C GLY A 209 11.95 -11.14 -11.25
N HIS A 210 11.41 -9.92 -11.24
CA HIS A 210 12.20 -8.70 -11.04
C HIS A 210 12.89 -8.67 -9.68
N PHE A 211 12.18 -9.09 -8.62
CA PHE A 211 12.74 -9.18 -7.28
C PHE A 211 13.88 -10.19 -7.19
N ASN A 212 13.70 -11.39 -7.75
CA ASN A 212 14.72 -12.43 -7.77
C ASN A 212 15.97 -11.97 -8.52
N ALA A 213 15.81 -11.37 -9.71
CA ALA A 213 16.93 -10.84 -10.49
C ALA A 213 17.69 -9.74 -9.73
N ALA A 214 16.98 -8.87 -9.00
CA ALA A 214 17.63 -7.87 -8.14
C ALA A 214 18.42 -8.52 -7.00
N CYS A 215 17.88 -9.54 -6.34
CA CYS A 215 18.58 -10.26 -5.28
C CYS A 215 19.82 -11.00 -5.79
N GLU A 216 19.76 -11.58 -6.99
CA GLU A 216 20.92 -12.21 -7.64
C GLU A 216 22.02 -11.19 -7.97
N LYS A 217 21.61 -10.04 -8.51
CA LYS A 217 22.53 -8.93 -8.85
C LYS A 217 23.26 -8.38 -7.62
N PHE A 218 22.59 -8.26 -6.49
CA PHE A 218 23.10 -7.76 -5.22
C PHE A 218 23.23 -8.87 -4.17
N SER A 219 23.89 -9.96 -4.54
CA SER A 219 24.00 -11.17 -3.71
C SER A 219 24.80 -10.99 -2.41
N ASP A 220 25.52 -9.89 -2.25
CA ASP A 220 26.21 -9.48 -1.03
C ASP A 220 25.27 -8.79 -0.01
N VAL A 221 24.07 -8.40 -0.44
CA VAL A 221 23.03 -7.86 0.44
C VAL A 221 22.16 -9.01 0.95
N PRO A 222 21.87 -9.12 2.26
CA PRO A 222 20.90 -10.09 2.74
C PRO A 222 19.57 -9.96 2.01
N ARG A 223 19.02 -11.10 1.54
CA ARG A 223 17.74 -11.10 0.79
C ARG A 223 16.64 -10.43 1.59
N PRO A 224 16.05 -9.34 1.10
CA PRO A 224 14.93 -8.67 1.76
C PRO A 224 13.65 -9.50 1.65
N GLU A 225 12.60 -9.06 2.34
CA GLU A 225 11.26 -9.62 2.19
C GLU A 225 10.51 -8.95 1.03
N ILE A 226 9.55 -9.69 0.46
CA ILE A 226 8.63 -9.18 -0.56
C ILE A 226 7.18 -9.44 -0.16
N MET A 227 6.34 -8.39 -0.26
CA MET A 227 4.92 -8.42 0.00
C MET A 227 4.13 -8.26 -1.29
N LEU A 228 3.10 -9.08 -1.46
CA LEU A 228 2.12 -8.99 -2.54
C LEU A 228 0.83 -8.36 -2.04
N LEU A 229 0.50 -7.17 -2.51
CA LEU A 229 -0.75 -6.48 -2.25
C LEU A 229 -1.76 -6.75 -3.38
N ARG A 230 -2.95 -7.27 -3.03
CA ARG A 230 -4.02 -7.53 -4.01
C ARG A 230 -5.40 -7.22 -3.47
N HIS A 231 -6.28 -6.71 -4.35
CA HIS A 231 -7.71 -6.74 -4.07
C HIS A 231 -8.17 -8.16 -3.84
N THR A 232 -8.83 -8.39 -2.73
CA THR A 232 -9.21 -9.72 -2.28
C THR A 232 -10.63 -9.69 -1.71
N TYR A 233 -11.41 -10.70 -2.06
CA TYR A 233 -12.72 -10.93 -1.47
C TYR A 233 -12.95 -12.42 -1.24
N VAL A 234 -13.10 -12.84 0.01
CA VAL A 234 -13.48 -14.20 0.38
C VAL A 234 -15.00 -14.25 0.44
N ALA A 235 -15.62 -14.87 -0.55
CA ALA A 235 -17.06 -14.95 -0.75
C ALA A 235 -17.67 -16.14 -0.03
N ASP A 236 -18.99 -16.07 0.28
CA ASP A 236 -19.74 -17.20 0.81
C ASP A 236 -20.40 -18.07 -0.29
N SER A 237 -20.56 -17.51 -1.49
CA SER A 237 -21.18 -18.18 -2.64
C SER A 237 -20.58 -17.66 -3.95
N GLU A 238 -20.90 -18.31 -5.07
CA GLU A 238 -20.48 -17.82 -6.40
C GLU A 238 -21.19 -16.52 -6.77
N GLU A 239 -22.45 -16.36 -6.37
CA GLU A 239 -23.21 -15.12 -6.57
C GLU A 239 -22.59 -13.96 -5.79
N ASP A 240 -22.12 -14.19 -4.56
CA ASP A 240 -21.43 -13.20 -3.74
C ASP A 240 -20.05 -12.84 -4.34
N ALA A 241 -19.34 -13.82 -4.89
CA ALA A 241 -18.07 -13.59 -5.61
C ALA A 241 -18.27 -12.75 -6.89
N GLN A 242 -19.35 -13.01 -7.65
CA GLN A 242 -19.66 -12.21 -8.83
C GLN A 242 -20.02 -10.78 -8.44
N LEU A 243 -20.82 -10.57 -7.42
CA LEU A 243 -21.15 -9.23 -6.92
C LEU A 243 -19.88 -8.47 -6.49
N ALA A 244 -18.93 -9.14 -5.83
CA ALA A 244 -17.64 -8.55 -5.47
C ALA A 244 -16.83 -8.13 -6.70
N ALA A 245 -16.86 -8.92 -7.76
CA ALA A 245 -16.20 -8.57 -9.02
C ALA A 245 -16.82 -7.32 -9.66
N ASP A 246 -18.15 -7.16 -9.62
CA ASP A 246 -18.86 -5.97 -10.11
C ASP A 246 -18.49 -4.72 -9.30
N GLU A 247 -18.41 -4.84 -7.96
CA GLU A 247 -18.03 -3.75 -7.06
C GLU A 247 -16.56 -3.33 -7.27
N ILE A 248 -15.64 -4.29 -7.40
CA ILE A 248 -14.23 -4.02 -7.71
C ILE A 248 -14.09 -3.38 -9.09
N ASN A 249 -14.87 -3.82 -10.08
CA ASN A 249 -14.87 -3.19 -11.40
C ASN A 249 -15.34 -1.74 -11.33
N THR A 250 -16.37 -1.45 -10.54
CA THR A 250 -16.82 -0.08 -10.29
C THR A 250 -15.71 0.78 -9.67
N PHE A 251 -14.98 0.25 -8.68
CA PHE A 251 -13.80 0.91 -8.11
C PHE A 251 -12.76 1.25 -9.19
N TYR A 252 -12.41 0.30 -10.08
CA TYR A 252 -11.42 0.52 -11.13
C TYR A 252 -11.86 1.57 -12.17
N ASN A 253 -13.15 1.80 -12.35
CA ASN A 253 -13.64 2.88 -13.21
C ASN A 253 -13.32 4.26 -12.61
N TYR A 254 -13.37 4.43 -11.30
CA TYR A 254 -12.90 5.65 -10.63
C TYR A 254 -11.37 5.73 -10.60
N PHE A 255 -10.70 4.64 -10.31
CA PHE A 255 -9.24 4.54 -10.32
C PHE A 255 -8.65 4.96 -11.67
N GLY A 256 -9.21 4.44 -12.78
CA GLY A 256 -8.81 4.83 -14.13
C GLY A 256 -9.05 6.31 -14.43
N ALA A 257 -10.15 6.87 -13.93
CA ALA A 257 -10.45 8.29 -14.08
C ALA A 257 -9.43 9.18 -13.36
N TRP A 258 -9.01 8.83 -12.15
CA TRP A 258 -7.94 9.51 -11.42
C TRP A 258 -6.59 9.42 -12.12
N PHE A 259 -6.25 8.27 -12.70
CA PHE A 259 -5.01 8.11 -13.47
C PHE A 259 -4.96 8.97 -14.72
N LYS A 260 -6.08 9.11 -15.44
CA LYS A 260 -6.16 9.97 -16.63
C LYS A 260 -6.01 11.45 -16.28
N ASN A 261 -6.54 11.88 -15.13
CA ASN A 261 -6.52 13.29 -14.69
C ASN A 261 -7.08 14.28 -15.74
N GLU A 262 -8.13 13.87 -16.46
CA GLU A 262 -8.72 14.65 -17.58
C GLU A 262 -10.10 15.22 -17.24
N ARG A 263 -10.61 14.98 -16.01
CA ARG A 263 -11.95 15.37 -15.60
C ARG A 263 -11.92 16.50 -14.56
N GLU A 264 -12.99 17.28 -14.55
CA GLU A 264 -13.23 18.22 -13.47
C GLU A 264 -13.37 17.48 -12.13
N ILE A 265 -12.63 17.95 -11.13
CA ILE A 265 -12.69 17.44 -9.76
C ILE A 265 -13.47 18.42 -8.91
N LYS A 266 -14.55 17.93 -8.27
CA LYS A 266 -15.42 18.72 -7.40
C LYS A 266 -15.33 18.22 -5.97
N GLN A 267 -14.85 19.08 -5.06
CA GLN A 267 -14.71 18.75 -3.63
C GLN A 267 -13.95 17.42 -3.39
N GLY A 268 -12.92 17.16 -4.21
CA GLY A 268 -12.10 15.95 -4.12
C GLY A 268 -12.77 14.69 -4.69
N LEU A 269 -13.89 14.80 -5.39
CA LEU A 269 -14.58 13.71 -6.09
C LEU A 269 -14.41 13.87 -7.61
N ILE A 270 -14.37 12.74 -8.32
CA ILE A 270 -14.23 12.66 -9.77
C ILE A 270 -15.35 11.80 -10.36
N ALA A 271 -15.80 12.10 -11.57
CA ALA A 271 -16.70 11.20 -12.30
C ALA A 271 -15.94 9.95 -12.78
N PRO A 272 -16.55 8.73 -12.77
CA PRO A 272 -15.92 7.53 -13.26
C PRO A 272 -15.66 7.59 -14.76
N LEU A 273 -14.93 6.62 -15.31
CA LEU A 273 -14.77 6.44 -16.75
C LEU A 273 -16.14 6.30 -17.42
N SER A 274 -16.27 6.84 -18.65
CA SER A 274 -17.48 6.67 -19.46
C SER A 274 -17.58 5.23 -20.01
N PRO A 275 -18.78 4.77 -20.44
CA PRO A 275 -18.92 3.46 -21.06
C PRO A 275 -17.99 3.25 -22.28
N GLU A 276 -17.73 4.30 -23.08
CA GLU A 276 -16.83 4.24 -24.24
C GLU A 276 -15.37 4.07 -23.80
N GLU A 277 -14.98 4.76 -22.74
CA GLU A 277 -13.64 4.63 -22.16
C GLU A 277 -13.42 3.25 -21.53
N ILE A 278 -14.43 2.71 -20.83
CA ILE A 278 -14.40 1.36 -20.27
C ILE A 278 -14.27 0.33 -21.41
N ALA A 279 -15.05 0.48 -22.47
CA ALA A 279 -14.99 -0.42 -23.64
C ALA A 279 -13.60 -0.45 -24.32
N ALA A 280 -12.83 0.62 -24.20
CA ALA A 280 -11.44 0.67 -24.67
C ALA A 280 -10.44 -0.04 -23.75
N HIS A 281 -10.84 -0.45 -22.54
CA HIS A 281 -10.00 -1.13 -21.56
C HIS A 281 -10.47 -2.56 -21.31
N PRO A 282 -9.89 -3.58 -21.97
CA PRO A 282 -10.35 -4.96 -21.89
C PRO A 282 -10.24 -5.58 -20.49
N PHE A 283 -9.52 -4.91 -19.59
CA PHE A 283 -9.34 -5.37 -18.21
C PHE A 283 -10.37 -4.79 -17.22
N TYR A 284 -11.18 -3.81 -17.62
CA TYR A 284 -12.15 -3.15 -16.74
C TYR A 284 -13.55 -3.74 -16.96
N THR A 285 -13.63 -5.06 -16.82
CA THR A 285 -14.88 -5.80 -16.83
C THR A 285 -15.00 -6.67 -15.57
N PRO A 286 -16.22 -6.97 -15.11
CA PRO A 286 -16.41 -7.84 -13.95
C PRO A 286 -15.73 -9.22 -14.11
N GLU A 287 -15.79 -9.79 -15.32
CA GLU A 287 -15.14 -11.08 -15.61
C GLU A 287 -13.62 -10.99 -15.48
N ALA A 288 -13.01 -9.90 -15.96
CA ALA A 288 -11.59 -9.66 -15.79
C ALA A 288 -11.24 -9.45 -14.30
N MET A 289 -12.06 -8.73 -13.54
CA MET A 289 -11.86 -8.57 -12.09
C MET A 289 -11.95 -9.91 -11.36
N ARG A 290 -12.96 -10.74 -11.65
CA ARG A 290 -13.13 -12.09 -11.08
C ARG A 290 -11.92 -12.99 -11.37
N LYS A 291 -11.43 -12.96 -12.62
CA LYS A 291 -10.27 -13.74 -13.05
C LYS A 291 -8.96 -13.25 -12.42
N ASN A 292 -8.73 -11.95 -12.48
CA ASN A 292 -7.42 -11.36 -12.19
C ASN A 292 -7.19 -11.07 -10.70
N ASN A 293 -8.22 -10.66 -9.94
CA ASN A 293 -8.09 -10.43 -8.51
C ASN A 293 -8.33 -11.71 -7.69
N VAL A 294 -8.05 -11.66 -6.40
CA VAL A 294 -8.26 -12.81 -5.50
C VAL A 294 -9.69 -12.75 -4.95
N ILE A 295 -10.63 -13.18 -5.79
CA ILE A 295 -12.06 -13.20 -5.47
C ILE A 295 -12.55 -14.64 -5.57
N GLY A 296 -13.24 -15.16 -4.56
CA GLY A 296 -13.80 -16.50 -4.59
C GLY A 296 -14.12 -17.05 -3.21
N GLN A 297 -14.64 -18.26 -3.18
CA GLN A 297 -14.86 -18.97 -1.93
C GLN A 297 -13.52 -19.35 -1.28
N ALA A 298 -13.54 -19.67 0.01
CA ALA A 298 -12.31 -19.88 0.79
C ALA A 298 -11.31 -20.85 0.13
N GLN A 299 -11.79 -21.98 -0.45
CA GLN A 299 -10.90 -22.96 -1.08
C GLN A 299 -10.21 -22.39 -2.33
N GLU A 300 -10.91 -21.63 -3.16
CA GLU A 300 -10.31 -20.99 -4.36
C GLU A 300 -9.23 -19.97 -3.95
N VAL A 301 -9.52 -19.19 -2.90
CA VAL A 301 -8.56 -18.22 -2.33
C VAL A 301 -7.34 -18.96 -1.78
N ILE A 302 -7.53 -20.03 -1.00
CA ILE A 302 -6.44 -20.85 -0.45
C ILE A 302 -5.53 -21.39 -1.56
N ASP A 303 -6.10 -21.97 -2.62
CA ASP A 303 -5.33 -22.57 -3.70
C ASP A 303 -4.47 -21.52 -4.42
N ARG A 304 -5.02 -20.34 -4.64
CA ARG A 304 -4.30 -19.22 -5.25
C ARG A 304 -3.19 -18.67 -4.35
N LEU A 305 -3.46 -18.53 -3.05
CA LEU A 305 -2.46 -18.05 -2.09
C LEU A 305 -1.32 -19.05 -1.88
N LYS A 306 -1.58 -20.36 -1.94
CA LYS A 306 -0.53 -21.40 -1.94
C LYS A 306 0.39 -21.26 -3.14
N ALA A 307 -0.13 -20.93 -4.33
CA ALA A 307 0.70 -20.66 -5.49
C ALA A 307 1.61 -19.45 -5.26
N TYR A 308 1.11 -18.36 -4.67
CA TYR A 308 1.94 -17.20 -4.36
C TYR A 308 2.99 -17.48 -3.28
N GLU A 309 2.65 -18.26 -2.26
CA GLU A 309 3.62 -18.72 -1.27
C GLU A 309 4.73 -19.56 -1.92
N ALA A 310 4.37 -20.48 -2.81
CA ALA A 310 5.32 -21.31 -3.56
C ALA A 310 6.23 -20.49 -4.50
N MET A 311 5.78 -19.34 -5.00
CA MET A 311 6.61 -18.39 -5.75
C MET A 311 7.65 -17.69 -4.85
N GLY A 312 7.46 -17.66 -3.52
CA GLY A 312 8.39 -17.07 -2.57
C GLY A 312 7.95 -15.73 -1.96
N TYR A 313 6.69 -15.34 -2.09
CA TYR A 313 6.16 -14.17 -1.38
C TYR A 313 6.15 -14.42 0.13
N ASN A 314 6.73 -13.48 0.89
CA ASN A 314 6.82 -13.58 2.36
C ASN A 314 5.55 -13.14 3.06
N GLU A 315 4.87 -12.15 2.48
CA GLU A 315 3.66 -11.54 3.02
C GLU A 315 2.62 -11.35 1.93
N TYR A 316 1.37 -11.65 2.26
CA TYR A 316 0.20 -11.34 1.44
C TYR A 316 -0.63 -10.26 2.12
N SER A 317 -0.82 -9.13 1.45
CA SER A 317 -1.59 -8.00 1.96
C SER A 317 -2.97 -7.96 1.31
N PHE A 318 -3.97 -8.11 2.13
CA PHE A 318 -5.38 -8.14 1.75
C PHE A 318 -5.91 -6.71 1.57
N TRP A 319 -6.04 -6.26 0.32
CA TRP A 319 -6.66 -4.97 0.02
C TRP A 319 -8.16 -5.11 0.06
N ILE A 320 -8.78 -4.57 1.11
CA ILE A 320 -10.19 -4.77 1.40
C ILE A 320 -11.10 -3.66 0.85
N ASP A 321 -10.56 -2.45 0.66
CA ASP A 321 -11.34 -1.31 0.20
C ASP A 321 -11.57 -1.36 -1.32
N THR A 322 -12.84 -1.40 -1.70
CA THR A 322 -13.26 -1.54 -3.10
C THR A 322 -14.64 -0.92 -3.36
N GLY A 323 -15.07 0.04 -2.52
CA GLY A 323 -16.40 0.64 -2.63
C GLY A 323 -17.56 -0.25 -2.18
N MET A 324 -17.27 -1.40 -1.58
CA MET A 324 -18.26 -2.31 -0.99
C MET A 324 -18.86 -1.74 0.30
N SER A 325 -20.01 -2.28 0.71
CA SER A 325 -20.56 -1.98 2.03
C SER A 325 -19.63 -2.50 3.14
N PHE A 326 -19.69 -1.83 4.29
CA PHE A 326 -18.85 -2.21 5.44
C PHE A 326 -19.11 -3.66 5.90
N GLU A 327 -20.38 -4.08 5.91
CA GLU A 327 -20.76 -5.44 6.31
C GLU A 327 -20.12 -6.50 5.40
N ARG A 328 -20.06 -6.24 4.10
CA ARG A 328 -19.43 -7.16 3.14
C ARG A 328 -17.93 -7.22 3.34
N LYS A 329 -17.26 -6.06 3.52
CA LYS A 329 -15.82 -6.00 3.85
C LYS A 329 -15.53 -6.81 5.12
N LYS A 330 -16.30 -6.58 6.18
CA LYS A 330 -16.16 -7.26 7.46
C LYS A 330 -16.34 -8.77 7.34
N ALA A 331 -17.39 -9.22 6.67
CA ALA A 331 -17.67 -10.64 6.47
C ALA A 331 -16.54 -11.34 5.68
N SER A 332 -16.03 -10.70 4.63
CA SER A 332 -14.90 -11.22 3.87
C SER A 332 -13.61 -11.29 4.69
N LEU A 333 -13.31 -10.27 5.50
CA LEU A 333 -12.16 -10.28 6.42
C LEU A 333 -12.27 -11.38 7.47
N GLU A 334 -13.46 -11.57 8.04
CA GLU A 334 -13.71 -12.65 9.03
C GLU A 334 -13.54 -14.05 8.41
N ARG A 335 -14.00 -14.27 7.15
CA ARG A 335 -13.74 -15.52 6.42
C ARG A 335 -12.25 -15.69 6.13
N MET A 336 -11.54 -14.64 5.71
CA MET A 336 -10.09 -14.69 5.51
C MET A 336 -9.37 -15.17 6.77
N ILE A 337 -9.73 -14.64 7.93
CA ILE A 337 -9.13 -14.98 9.23
C ILE A 337 -9.49 -16.41 9.67
N ASN A 338 -10.77 -16.80 9.53
CA ASN A 338 -11.26 -18.04 10.12
C ASN A 338 -11.12 -19.25 9.21
N GLU A 339 -11.16 -19.08 7.88
CA GLU A 339 -11.22 -20.16 6.91
C GLU A 339 -9.95 -20.26 6.05
N VAL A 340 -9.29 -19.16 5.74
CA VAL A 340 -8.13 -19.13 4.85
C VAL A 340 -6.81 -19.17 5.63
N MET A 341 -6.58 -18.21 6.52
CA MET A 341 -5.31 -18.08 7.24
C MET A 341 -4.87 -19.33 8.00
N PRO A 342 -5.77 -20.11 8.65
CA PRO A 342 -5.37 -21.30 9.40
C PRO A 342 -4.67 -22.38 8.58
N VAL A 343 -4.86 -22.38 7.25
CA VAL A 343 -4.22 -23.34 6.34
C VAL A 343 -2.71 -23.05 6.13
N PHE A 344 -2.26 -21.84 6.47
CA PHE A 344 -0.88 -21.36 6.31
C PHE A 344 -0.11 -21.23 7.65
N ALA A 345 -0.74 -21.63 8.77
CA ALA A 345 -0.18 -21.55 10.12
C ALA A 345 0.84 -22.65 10.41
#